data_70bae2e9d2089dfe26e4dc928a80cb3e
#
_entry.id   70bae2e9d2089dfe26e4dc928a80cb3e
#
_cell.length_a   1.000
_cell.length_b   1.000
_cell.length_c   1.000
_cell.angle_alpha   90.00
_cell.angle_beta   90.00
_cell.angle_gamma   90.00
#
_symmetry.space_group_name_H-M   'P 1'
#
loop_
_entity.id
_entity.type
_entity.pdbx_description
1 polymer ?
#
loop_
_entity_poly.entity_id
_entity_poly.type
_entity_poly.pdbx_seq_one_letter_code
_entity_poly.pdbx_strand_id
1 'polypeptide(L)'
;MMKQVIVAVVIIALGAVFFWQKEDTSQAQQQMPAWATIDAKQVNSMELRQAGKAPIVLKRSGTQWLVGKTPADVTAVERLLQDLSSMQPVRVVTRKRSHDADLGLDAQGVAILLSDSAGKHLLDATLGKQGANLLTTYLRPQGSDVALAMNKALNWQIHRSADAWKQAAPAPTKSPVLDAYTTSSETHHHDPYTTTATD
;
A
#
# COMPACT_ATOMS: atom_id res chain seq x y z
N MET A 1 29.20 -39.32 -31.69
CA MET A 1 29.21 -39.54 -30.24
C MET A 1 29.49 -38.26 -29.43
N MET A 2 30.47 -37.39 -29.81
CA MET A 2 30.80 -36.16 -29.08
C MET A 2 29.65 -35.14 -28.92
N LYS A 3 28.82 -34.97 -30.00
CA LYS A 3 27.66 -34.04 -29.96
C LYS A 3 26.56 -34.48 -28.97
N GLN A 4 26.32 -35.75 -28.79
CA GLN A 4 25.33 -36.29 -27.85
C GLN A 4 25.76 -36.14 -26.42
N VAL A 5 27.06 -36.24 -26.14
CA VAL A 5 27.61 -36.02 -24.78
C VAL A 5 27.50 -34.55 -24.40
N ILE A 6 27.75 -33.61 -25.32
CA ILE A 6 27.60 -32.16 -25.03
C ILE A 6 26.16 -31.81 -24.74
N VAL A 7 25.19 -32.34 -25.44
CA VAL A 7 23.76 -32.10 -25.19
C VAL A 7 23.35 -32.64 -23.83
N ALA A 8 23.82 -33.83 -23.44
CA ALA A 8 23.52 -34.39 -22.13
C ALA A 8 24.11 -33.56 -20.99
N VAL A 9 25.34 -33.03 -21.13
CA VAL A 9 25.97 -32.17 -20.14
C VAL A 9 25.22 -30.83 -19.97
N VAL A 10 24.75 -30.24 -21.09
CA VAL A 10 23.97 -29.00 -21.06
C VAL A 10 22.62 -29.21 -20.36
N ILE A 11 21.93 -30.31 -20.60
CA ILE A 11 20.66 -30.64 -19.93
C ILE A 11 20.86 -30.86 -18.41
N ILE A 12 21.94 -31.53 -18.02
CA ILE A 12 22.28 -31.72 -16.60
C ILE A 12 22.62 -30.38 -15.93
N ALA A 13 23.37 -29.51 -16.60
CA ALA A 13 23.72 -28.18 -16.08
C ALA A 13 22.47 -27.30 -15.91
N LEU A 14 21.55 -27.31 -16.89
CA LEU A 14 20.28 -26.58 -16.79
C LEU A 14 19.38 -27.15 -15.70
N GLY A 15 19.34 -28.48 -15.53
CA GLY A 15 18.63 -29.12 -14.42
C GLY A 15 19.18 -28.76 -13.06
N ALA A 16 20.49 -28.70 -12.90
CA ALA A 16 21.14 -28.28 -11.65
C ALA A 16 20.85 -26.81 -11.30
N VAL A 17 20.87 -25.91 -12.28
CA VAL A 17 20.51 -24.49 -12.08
C VAL A 17 19.03 -24.36 -11.66
N PHE A 18 18.14 -25.11 -12.29
CA PHE A 18 16.72 -25.10 -11.94
C PHE A 18 16.45 -25.68 -10.54
N PHE A 19 17.20 -26.69 -10.12
CA PHE A 19 17.12 -27.25 -8.78
C PHE A 19 17.63 -26.28 -7.72
N TRP A 20 18.72 -25.56 -7.97
CA TRP A 20 19.26 -24.57 -7.05
C TRP A 20 18.32 -23.37 -6.87
N GLN A 21 17.65 -22.90 -7.93
CA GLN A 21 16.63 -21.85 -7.81
C GLN A 21 15.42 -22.26 -6.96
N LYS A 22 15.07 -23.55 -6.96
CA LYS A 22 13.94 -24.08 -6.19
C LYS A 22 14.26 -24.17 -4.70
N GLU A 23 15.51 -24.40 -4.33
CA GLU A 23 15.94 -24.47 -2.91
C GLU A 23 15.86 -23.11 -2.20
N ASP A 24 16.18 -22.00 -2.90
CA ASP A 24 16.12 -20.67 -2.31
C ASP A 24 14.70 -20.26 -1.89
N THR A 25 13.70 -20.64 -2.68
CA THR A 25 12.29 -20.35 -2.35
C THR A 25 11.79 -21.17 -1.18
N SER A 26 12.21 -22.44 -1.10
CA SER A 26 11.83 -23.34 -0.01
C SER A 26 12.46 -22.89 1.33
N GLN A 27 13.70 -22.42 1.32
CA GLN A 27 14.36 -21.91 2.51
C GLN A 27 13.73 -20.59 3.00
N ALA A 28 13.28 -19.73 2.09
CA ALA A 28 12.56 -18.50 2.45
C ALA A 28 11.24 -18.83 3.16
N GLN A 29 10.50 -19.83 2.69
CA GLN A 29 9.25 -20.26 3.29
C GLN A 29 9.44 -20.95 4.66
N GLN A 30 10.48 -21.76 4.83
CA GLN A 30 10.79 -22.42 6.10
C GLN A 30 11.23 -21.46 7.22
N GLN A 31 11.68 -20.26 6.86
CA GLN A 31 12.13 -19.24 7.80
C GLN A 31 11.07 -18.18 8.10
N MET A 32 9.87 -18.33 7.55
CA MET A 32 8.76 -17.46 7.88
C MET A 32 8.25 -17.78 9.28
N PRO A 33 8.25 -16.78 10.19
CA PRO A 33 7.57 -16.93 11.48
C PRO A 33 6.08 -17.21 11.29
N ALA A 34 5.41 -17.71 12.34
CA ALA A 34 3.99 -18.05 12.32
C ALA A 34 3.04 -16.89 11.90
N TRP A 35 3.50 -15.63 11.93
CA TRP A 35 2.76 -14.47 11.47
C TRP A 35 2.67 -14.32 9.93
N ALA A 36 3.30 -15.22 9.17
CA ALA A 36 3.22 -15.21 7.70
C ALA A 36 1.79 -15.38 7.15
N THR A 37 0.87 -15.80 8.01
CA THR A 37 -0.56 -15.89 7.68
C THR A 37 -1.33 -14.91 8.56
N ILE A 38 -1.28 -13.62 8.20
CA ILE A 38 -2.04 -12.58 8.89
C ILE A 38 -3.49 -12.66 8.43
N ASP A 39 -4.42 -12.87 9.35
CA ASP A 39 -5.82 -12.64 9.07
C ASP A 39 -6.14 -11.13 9.28
N ALA A 40 -6.37 -10.43 8.17
CA ALA A 40 -6.68 -9.00 8.18
C ALA A 40 -7.88 -8.64 9.08
N LYS A 41 -8.82 -9.59 9.30
CA LYS A 41 -9.99 -9.38 10.15
C LYS A 41 -9.64 -9.35 11.63
N GLN A 42 -8.57 -10.01 12.04
CA GLN A 42 -8.10 -10.03 13.43
C GLN A 42 -7.30 -8.78 13.80
N VAL A 43 -6.83 -8.02 12.81
CA VAL A 43 -6.05 -6.80 13.07
C VAL A 43 -6.95 -5.72 13.66
N ASN A 44 -6.61 -5.27 14.87
CA ASN A 44 -7.30 -4.20 15.58
C ASN A 44 -6.47 -2.92 15.69
N SER A 45 -5.14 -3.02 15.59
CA SER A 45 -4.22 -1.89 15.61
C SER A 45 -3.09 -2.08 14.60
N MET A 46 -2.73 -0.98 13.95
CA MET A 46 -1.57 -0.89 13.06
C MET A 46 -0.76 0.33 13.46
N GLU A 47 0.53 0.14 13.70
CA GLU A 47 1.46 1.21 13.96
C GLU A 47 2.56 1.22 12.91
N LEU A 48 2.79 2.39 12.30
CA LEU A 48 3.85 2.64 11.33
C LEU A 48 4.84 3.62 11.94
N ARG A 49 6.11 3.22 12.09
CA ARG A 49 7.18 4.04 12.63
C ARG A 49 8.30 4.21 11.60
N GLN A 50 8.72 5.44 11.40
CA GLN A 50 9.88 5.79 10.60
C GLN A 50 10.78 6.73 11.39
N ALA A 51 12.08 6.55 11.31
CA ALA A 51 13.03 7.40 12.03
C ALA A 51 12.82 8.89 11.67
N GLY A 52 12.87 9.75 12.68
CA GLY A 52 12.68 11.19 12.52
C GLY A 52 11.23 11.64 12.25
N LYS A 53 10.26 10.74 12.25
CA LYS A 53 8.83 11.06 12.09
C LYS A 53 8.01 10.59 13.28
N ALA A 54 6.91 11.29 13.55
CA ALA A 54 5.95 10.83 14.53
C ALA A 54 5.31 9.51 14.07
N PRO A 55 5.08 8.55 14.97
CA PRO A 55 4.43 7.29 14.64
C PRO A 55 2.99 7.54 14.17
N ILE A 56 2.58 6.79 13.16
CA ILE A 56 1.20 6.78 12.67
C ILE A 56 0.52 5.56 13.28
N VAL A 57 -0.49 5.81 14.11
CA VAL A 57 -1.26 4.76 14.77
C VAL A 57 -2.67 4.75 14.24
N LEU A 58 -3.03 3.62 13.61
CA LEU A 58 -4.39 3.33 13.15
C LEU A 58 -5.02 2.32 14.12
N LYS A 59 -6.21 2.63 14.62
CA LYS A 59 -6.95 1.75 15.54
C LYS A 59 -8.36 1.50 15.02
N ARG A 60 -8.80 0.26 15.14
CA ARG A 60 -10.18 -0.10 14.83
C ARG A 60 -11.09 0.30 16.01
N SER A 61 -12.19 0.94 15.72
CA SER A 61 -13.24 1.30 16.65
C SER A 61 -14.60 0.89 16.07
N GLY A 62 -15.11 -0.26 16.51
CA GLY A 62 -16.27 -0.88 15.88
C GLY A 62 -15.99 -1.24 14.42
N THR A 63 -16.77 -0.66 13.51
CA THR A 63 -16.62 -0.86 12.05
C THR A 63 -15.69 0.13 11.38
N GLN A 64 -15.19 1.13 12.11
CA GLN A 64 -14.36 2.21 11.56
C GLN A 64 -12.90 2.05 11.97
N TRP A 65 -12.01 2.65 11.15
CA TRP A 65 -10.62 2.87 11.49
C TRP A 65 -10.40 4.34 11.84
N LEU A 66 -9.54 4.60 12.82
CA LEU A 66 -9.21 5.95 13.30
C LEU A 66 -7.69 6.17 13.19
N VAL A 67 -7.28 7.36 12.77
CA VAL A 67 -5.94 7.92 12.93
C VAL A 67 -6.00 8.94 14.07
N GLY A 68 -5.48 8.57 15.24
CA GLY A 68 -5.70 9.37 16.45
C GLY A 68 -7.19 9.41 16.79
N LYS A 69 -7.83 10.58 16.63
CA LYS A 69 -9.27 10.78 16.87
C LYS A 69 -10.08 10.98 15.59
N THR A 70 -9.42 10.98 14.42
CA THR A 70 -10.05 11.29 13.13
C THR A 70 -10.36 9.99 12.40
N PRO A 71 -11.51 9.86 11.71
CA PRO A 71 -11.79 8.73 10.82
C PRO A 71 -10.69 8.55 9.79
N ALA A 72 -10.24 7.30 9.61
CA ALA A 72 -9.25 6.93 8.62
C ALA A 72 -9.91 6.63 7.26
N ASP A 73 -9.13 6.74 6.19
CA ASP A 73 -9.47 6.21 4.87
C ASP A 73 -9.51 4.67 4.94
N VAL A 74 -10.70 4.13 5.14
CA VAL A 74 -10.93 2.68 5.28
C VAL A 74 -10.38 1.92 4.08
N THR A 75 -10.58 2.44 2.87
CA THR A 75 -10.11 1.80 1.64
C THR A 75 -8.58 1.66 1.63
N ALA A 76 -7.87 2.69 2.07
CA ALA A 76 -6.41 2.65 2.15
C ALA A 76 -5.92 1.66 3.21
N VAL A 77 -6.58 1.63 4.38
CA VAL A 77 -6.24 0.70 5.46
C VAL A 77 -6.47 -0.74 5.03
N GLU A 78 -7.66 -1.04 4.49
CA GLU A 78 -8.01 -2.39 4.05
C GLU A 78 -7.10 -2.89 2.92
N ARG A 79 -6.75 -2.02 1.97
CA ARG A 79 -5.79 -2.36 0.91
C ARG A 79 -4.44 -2.76 1.48
N LEU A 80 -3.88 -1.98 2.42
CA LEU A 80 -2.61 -2.34 3.04
C LEU A 80 -2.71 -3.65 3.82
N LEU A 81 -3.78 -3.87 4.59
CA LEU A 81 -4.01 -5.11 5.32
C LEU A 81 -4.14 -6.32 4.38
N GLN A 82 -4.85 -6.16 3.26
CA GLN A 82 -4.99 -7.21 2.24
C GLN A 82 -3.64 -7.55 1.60
N ASP A 83 -2.84 -6.53 1.26
CA ASP A 83 -1.51 -6.76 0.69
C ASP A 83 -0.58 -7.44 1.70
N LEU A 84 -0.60 -7.04 2.97
CA LEU A 84 0.18 -7.67 4.04
C LEU A 84 -0.27 -9.11 4.31
N SER A 85 -1.58 -9.40 4.30
CA SER A 85 -2.11 -10.74 4.54
C SER A 85 -1.84 -11.72 3.40
N SER A 86 -1.70 -11.22 2.17
CA SER A 86 -1.39 -12.03 0.97
C SER A 86 0.08 -11.99 0.57
N MET A 87 0.91 -11.37 1.38
CA MET A 87 2.34 -11.22 1.14
C MET A 87 3.07 -12.55 1.35
N GLN A 88 3.89 -12.94 0.37
CA GLN A 88 4.67 -14.17 0.40
C GLN A 88 6.16 -13.88 0.15
N PRO A 89 7.08 -14.62 0.77
CA PRO A 89 8.50 -14.48 0.49
C PRO A 89 8.81 -15.05 -0.89
N VAL A 90 9.58 -14.30 -1.66
CA VAL A 90 10.13 -14.75 -2.95
C VAL A 90 11.49 -15.41 -2.75
N ARG A 91 12.34 -14.79 -1.91
CA ARG A 91 13.69 -15.29 -1.62
C ARG A 91 14.27 -14.64 -0.37
N VAL A 92 15.25 -15.30 0.23
CA VAL A 92 16.17 -14.71 1.19
C VAL A 92 17.14 -13.78 0.44
N VAL A 93 17.25 -12.54 0.90
CA VAL A 93 18.15 -11.55 0.29
C VAL A 93 19.51 -11.55 0.97
N THR A 94 19.51 -11.50 2.30
CA THR A 94 20.73 -11.52 3.10
C THR A 94 20.44 -11.97 4.54
N ARG A 95 21.49 -12.45 5.22
CA ARG A 95 21.47 -12.74 6.66
C ARG A 95 22.40 -11.77 7.44
N LYS A 96 22.88 -10.73 6.78
CA LYS A 96 23.82 -9.77 7.37
C LYS A 96 23.15 -8.41 7.48
N ARG A 97 23.11 -7.85 8.69
CA ARG A 97 22.57 -6.51 8.94
C ARG A 97 23.38 -5.38 8.31
N SER A 98 24.65 -5.65 7.97
CA SER A 98 25.49 -4.67 7.24
C SER A 98 24.91 -4.24 5.88
N HIS A 99 23.99 -5.02 5.32
CA HIS A 99 23.29 -4.69 4.06
C HIS A 99 21.94 -3.97 4.27
N ASP A 100 21.57 -3.62 5.51
CA ASP A 100 20.28 -3.00 5.79
C ASP A 100 20.12 -1.64 5.10
N ALA A 101 21.17 -0.83 5.04
CA ALA A 101 21.15 0.44 4.31
C ALA A 101 20.90 0.26 2.81
N ASP A 102 21.50 -0.76 2.19
CA ASP A 102 21.29 -1.08 0.77
C ASP A 102 19.86 -1.51 0.47
N LEU A 103 19.19 -2.08 1.46
CA LEU A 103 17.80 -2.58 1.35
C LEU A 103 16.77 -1.59 1.90
N GLY A 104 17.23 -0.45 2.46
CA GLY A 104 16.36 0.51 3.14
C GLY A 104 15.69 -0.07 4.39
N LEU A 105 16.34 -1.02 5.07
CA LEU A 105 15.90 -1.65 6.31
C LEU A 105 16.51 -1.00 7.56
N ASP A 106 17.21 0.10 7.37
CA ASP A 106 17.82 0.96 8.39
C ASP A 106 16.85 2.09 8.82
N ALA A 107 17.37 3.26 9.12
CA ALA A 107 16.58 4.45 9.48
C ALA A 107 15.60 4.92 8.38
N GLN A 108 15.79 4.50 7.12
CA GLN A 108 14.89 4.81 6.02
C GLN A 108 13.70 3.85 5.96
N GLY A 109 13.79 2.68 6.59
CA GLY A 109 12.74 1.70 6.65
C GLY A 109 11.54 2.15 7.49
N VAL A 110 10.41 1.50 7.28
CA VAL A 110 9.21 1.68 8.08
C VAL A 110 8.99 0.44 8.92
N ALA A 111 9.13 0.58 10.24
CA ALA A 111 8.73 -0.48 11.16
C ALA A 111 7.20 -0.53 11.21
N ILE A 112 6.66 -1.73 11.00
CA ILE A 112 5.21 -2.00 11.07
C ILE A 112 4.93 -2.98 12.19
N LEU A 113 3.97 -2.62 13.04
CA LEU A 113 3.44 -3.47 14.09
C LEU A 113 1.94 -3.62 13.91
N LEU A 114 1.47 -4.85 13.71
CA LEU A 114 0.05 -5.19 13.70
C LEU A 114 -0.28 -5.95 14.99
N SER A 115 -1.40 -5.59 15.61
CA SER A 115 -1.87 -6.27 16.82
C SER A 115 -3.36 -6.56 16.73
N ASP A 116 -3.79 -7.63 17.41
CA ASP A 116 -5.19 -7.96 17.59
C ASP A 116 -5.84 -7.14 18.73
N SER A 117 -7.10 -7.42 19.03
CA SER A 117 -7.86 -6.75 20.09
C SER A 117 -7.35 -7.03 21.51
N ALA A 118 -6.61 -8.13 21.70
CA ALA A 118 -5.97 -8.50 22.97
C ALA A 118 -4.55 -7.89 23.10
N GLY A 119 -4.07 -7.19 22.07
CA GLY A 119 -2.71 -6.63 22.03
C GLY A 119 -1.64 -7.63 21.61
N LYS A 120 -2.01 -8.84 21.17
CA LYS A 120 -1.06 -9.81 20.64
C LYS A 120 -0.52 -9.32 19.30
N HIS A 121 0.79 -9.37 19.13
CA HIS A 121 1.44 -9.03 17.86
C HIS A 121 1.16 -10.08 16.79
N LEU A 122 0.58 -9.64 15.68
CA LEU A 122 0.30 -10.45 14.50
C LEU A 122 1.40 -10.29 13.45
N LEU A 123 2.02 -9.10 13.38
CA LEU A 123 3.19 -8.81 12.56
C LEU A 123 4.06 -7.80 13.31
N ASP A 124 5.35 -8.04 13.35
CA ASP A 124 6.36 -7.07 13.78
C ASP A 124 7.56 -7.19 12.85
N ALA A 125 7.77 -6.20 12.00
CA ALA A 125 8.80 -6.22 10.97
C ALA A 125 9.19 -4.82 10.52
N THR A 126 10.37 -4.70 9.91
CA THR A 126 10.78 -3.51 9.16
C THR A 126 10.60 -3.76 7.67
N LEU A 127 9.89 -2.86 7.01
CA LEU A 127 9.71 -2.80 5.57
C LEU A 127 10.71 -1.81 4.99
N GLY A 128 11.47 -2.27 4.01
CA GLY A 128 12.50 -1.48 3.32
C GLY A 128 12.01 -0.92 1.99
N LYS A 129 12.98 -0.60 1.13
CA LYS A 129 12.71 -0.08 -0.20
C LYS A 129 12.13 -1.14 -1.13
N GLN A 130 11.62 -0.68 -2.25
CA GLN A 130 11.16 -1.52 -3.35
C GLN A 130 12.34 -2.23 -4.00
N GLY A 131 12.16 -3.49 -4.37
CA GLY A 131 13.18 -4.26 -5.09
C GLY A 131 13.34 -3.80 -6.54
N ALA A 132 14.43 -4.23 -7.18
CA ALA A 132 14.80 -3.81 -8.52
C ALA A 132 13.75 -4.10 -9.61
N ASN A 133 12.93 -5.12 -9.41
CA ASN A 133 11.82 -5.47 -10.31
C ASN A 133 10.55 -4.63 -10.11
N LEU A 134 10.56 -3.69 -9.16
CA LEU A 134 9.45 -2.83 -8.76
C LEU A 134 8.19 -3.56 -8.25
N LEU A 135 8.22 -4.89 -8.15
CA LEU A 135 7.09 -5.74 -7.72
C LEU A 135 7.27 -6.30 -6.32
N THR A 136 8.44 -6.08 -5.72
CA THR A 136 8.79 -6.63 -4.40
C THR A 136 9.10 -5.51 -3.42
N THR A 137 8.97 -5.82 -2.12
CA THR A 137 9.44 -4.97 -1.00
C THR A 137 10.36 -5.81 -0.14
N TYR A 138 11.46 -5.24 0.33
CA TYR A 138 12.31 -5.90 1.29
C TYR A 138 11.67 -5.85 2.68
N LEU A 139 11.80 -6.93 3.42
CA LEU A 139 11.24 -7.07 4.76
C LEU A 139 12.23 -7.78 5.66
N ARG A 140 12.38 -7.30 6.89
CA ARG A 140 13.07 -7.99 7.97
C ARG A 140 12.14 -8.15 9.16
N PRO A 141 11.84 -9.37 9.59
CA PRO A 141 11.12 -9.61 10.84
C PRO A 141 11.88 -9.05 12.03
N GLN A 142 11.17 -8.53 13.01
CA GLN A 142 11.77 -8.05 14.26
C GLN A 142 12.49 -9.21 14.96
N GLY A 143 13.71 -8.95 15.44
CA GLY A 143 14.56 -9.96 16.08
C GLY A 143 15.22 -10.96 15.14
N SER A 144 14.99 -10.89 13.82
CA SER A 144 15.59 -11.77 12.83
C SER A 144 16.79 -11.11 12.13
N ASP A 145 17.80 -11.91 11.79
CA ASP A 145 18.88 -11.48 10.91
C ASP A 145 18.57 -11.67 9.42
N VAL A 146 17.48 -12.38 9.11
CA VAL A 146 17.08 -12.68 7.75
C VAL A 146 16.31 -11.53 7.13
N ALA A 147 16.80 -10.99 6.01
CA ALA A 147 16.06 -10.09 5.16
C ALA A 147 15.47 -10.86 3.97
N LEU A 148 14.20 -10.63 3.70
CA LEU A 148 13.39 -11.29 2.68
C LEU A 148 13.00 -10.30 1.58
N ALA A 149 12.88 -10.78 0.35
CA ALA A 149 12.12 -10.08 -0.69
C ALA A 149 10.71 -10.68 -0.71
N MET A 150 9.72 -9.79 -0.58
CA MET A 150 8.30 -10.17 -0.55
C MET A 150 7.64 -9.82 -1.89
N ASN A 151 6.64 -10.60 -2.32
CA ASN A 151 5.95 -10.47 -3.61
C ASN A 151 4.93 -9.31 -3.68
N LYS A 152 5.13 -8.25 -2.89
CA LYS A 152 4.24 -7.08 -2.85
C LYS A 152 5.06 -5.79 -2.93
N ALA A 153 4.56 -4.83 -3.70
CA ALA A 153 5.10 -3.48 -3.78
C ALA A 153 4.34 -2.57 -2.80
N LEU A 154 4.87 -2.43 -1.57
CA LEU A 154 4.19 -1.71 -0.48
C LEU A 154 4.68 -0.27 -0.32
N ASN A 155 5.76 0.12 -1.01
CA ASN A 155 6.49 1.35 -0.73
C ASN A 155 5.61 2.60 -0.68
N TRP A 156 4.69 2.78 -1.63
CA TRP A 156 3.80 3.93 -1.68
C TRP A 156 2.75 3.93 -0.56
N GLN A 157 2.37 2.76 -0.05
CA GLN A 157 1.40 2.62 1.04
C GLN A 157 2.03 2.96 2.39
N ILE A 158 3.22 2.41 2.66
CA ILE A 158 3.88 2.54 3.96
C ILE A 158 4.49 3.93 4.19
N HIS A 159 4.75 4.70 3.13
CA HIS A 159 5.30 6.06 3.21
C HIS A 159 4.25 7.17 3.16
N ARG A 160 2.95 6.83 3.25
CA ARG A 160 1.89 7.82 3.33
C ARG A 160 2.07 8.70 4.59
N SER A 161 1.78 9.99 4.45
CA SER A 161 1.74 10.90 5.60
C SER A 161 0.55 10.59 6.52
N ALA A 162 0.60 11.04 7.77
CA ALA A 162 -0.52 10.87 8.69
C ALA A 162 -1.84 11.45 8.14
N ASP A 163 -1.76 12.59 7.44
CA ASP A 163 -2.95 13.21 6.82
C ASP A 163 -3.49 12.41 5.64
N ALA A 164 -2.62 11.76 4.88
CA ALA A 164 -3.04 10.90 3.77
C ALA A 164 -3.74 9.60 4.23
N TRP A 165 -3.65 9.25 5.52
CA TRP A 165 -4.42 8.17 6.12
C TRP A 165 -5.78 8.60 6.63
N LYS A 166 -6.08 9.90 6.71
CA LYS A 166 -7.38 10.40 7.14
C LYS A 166 -8.40 10.29 6.00
N GLN A 167 -9.65 10.05 6.37
CA GLN A 167 -10.75 10.13 5.41
C GLN A 167 -10.81 11.54 4.83
N ALA A 168 -10.88 11.65 3.51
CA ALA A 168 -11.10 12.95 2.87
C ALA A 168 -12.41 13.58 3.37
N ALA A 169 -12.37 14.86 3.70
CA ALA A 169 -13.60 15.59 3.98
C ALA A 169 -14.55 15.47 2.77
N PRO A 170 -15.86 15.29 2.98
CA PRO A 170 -16.81 15.33 1.87
C PRO A 170 -16.61 16.64 1.12
N ALA A 171 -16.51 16.53 -0.21
CA ALA A 171 -16.43 17.72 -1.04
C ALA A 171 -17.59 18.66 -0.69
N PRO A 172 -17.36 19.98 -0.56
CA PRO A 172 -18.45 20.89 -0.30
C PRO A 172 -19.50 20.67 -1.39
N THR A 173 -20.68 20.28 -0.98
CA THR A 173 -21.82 20.16 -1.87
C THR A 173 -22.03 21.56 -2.43
N LYS A 174 -21.66 21.80 -3.68
CA LYS A 174 -22.12 23.01 -4.38
C LYS A 174 -23.63 22.93 -4.33
N SER A 175 -24.25 23.69 -3.42
CA SER A 175 -25.67 23.95 -3.52
C SER A 175 -25.90 24.43 -4.94
N PRO A 176 -26.85 23.86 -5.70
CA PRO A 176 -27.23 24.47 -6.96
C PRO A 176 -27.67 25.87 -6.58
N VAL A 177 -26.88 26.86 -6.97
CA VAL A 177 -27.33 28.25 -6.99
C VAL A 177 -28.50 28.20 -7.95
N LEU A 178 -29.70 28.27 -7.38
CA LEU A 178 -30.92 28.51 -8.15
C LEU A 178 -30.70 29.92 -8.70
N ASP A 179 -30.11 30.02 -9.90
CA ASP A 179 -30.12 31.23 -10.65
C ASP A 179 -31.59 31.61 -10.82
N ALA A 180 -32.03 32.49 -9.93
CA ALA A 180 -33.30 33.15 -10.09
C ALA A 180 -33.22 33.89 -11.42
N TYR A 181 -33.74 33.27 -12.46
CA TYR A 181 -34.12 33.94 -13.68
C TYR A 181 -35.17 34.96 -13.29
N THR A 182 -34.68 36.17 -12.98
CA THR A 182 -35.52 37.35 -12.95
C THR A 182 -35.96 37.58 -14.40
N THR A 183 -37.12 37.03 -14.72
CA THR A 183 -37.79 37.35 -15.97
C THR A 183 -38.19 38.82 -15.88
N SER A 184 -37.36 39.69 -16.35
CA SER A 184 -37.75 41.07 -16.69
C SER A 184 -38.72 40.94 -17.86
N SER A 185 -40.01 40.97 -17.54
CA SER A 185 -41.06 41.24 -18.50
C SER A 185 -40.93 42.68 -18.95
N GLU A 186 -40.19 42.89 -20.00
CA GLU A 186 -40.17 44.13 -20.75
C GLU A 186 -41.50 44.21 -21.51
N THR A 187 -42.43 44.97 -20.94
CA THR A 187 -43.69 45.31 -21.54
C THR A 187 -43.42 46.22 -22.72
N HIS A 188 -43.44 45.64 -23.91
CA HIS A 188 -43.40 46.40 -25.16
C HIS A 188 -44.72 47.11 -25.33
N HIS A 189 -44.76 48.40 -24.98
CA HIS A 189 -45.89 49.27 -25.25
C HIS A 189 -45.94 49.57 -26.76
N HIS A 190 -46.85 48.91 -27.46
CA HIS A 190 -47.14 49.16 -28.86
C HIS A 190 -48.10 50.33 -28.94
N ASP A 191 -47.63 51.49 -29.36
CA ASP A 191 -48.45 52.65 -29.69
C ASP A 191 -48.92 52.53 -31.14
N PRO A 192 -50.27 52.43 -31.38
CA PRO A 192 -50.82 52.55 -32.71
C PRO A 192 -51.38 53.99 -32.88
N TYR A 193 -50.97 54.66 -33.84
CA TYR A 193 -51.51 55.86 -34.50
C TYR A 193 -50.45 56.97 -34.74
N THR A 194 -50.03 57.05 -35.94
CA THR A 194 -50.00 58.37 -36.62
C THR A 194 -50.08 58.16 -38.14
N THR A 195 -51.29 58.37 -38.62
CA THR A 195 -51.61 58.62 -39.99
C THR A 195 -51.27 60.06 -40.28
N THR A 196 -50.51 60.39 -41.29
CA THR A 196 -50.65 61.62 -42.04
C THR A 196 -50.30 61.40 -43.50
N ALA A 197 -51.31 61.67 -44.31
CA ALA A 197 -51.26 61.80 -45.75
C ALA A 197 -50.56 63.11 -46.10
N THR A 198 -50.02 63.21 -47.27
CA THR A 198 -50.28 64.31 -48.28
C THR A 198 -49.20 64.28 -49.32
N ASP A 199 -49.69 64.30 -50.54
CA ASP A 199 -49.27 64.67 -51.88
C ASP A 199 -48.18 63.87 -52.58
#